data_3077cbac0f8542631dd12de1f631a5b1
#
_entry.id   3077cbac0f8542631dd12de1f631a5b1
#
_cell.length_a   1.000
_cell.length_b   1.000
_cell.length_c   1.000
_cell.angle_alpha   90.00
_cell.angle_beta   90.00
_cell.angle_gamma   90.00
#
_symmetry.space_group_name_H-M   'P 1'
#
loop_
_entity.id
_entity.type
_entity.pdbx_description
1 polymer ?
#
loop_
_entity_poly.entity_id
_entity_poly.type
_entity_poly.pdbx_seq_one_letter_code
_entity_poly.pdbx_strand_id
1 'polypeptide(L)'
;GLGDVYKRQVLVQSEPLMAVAGVAAKKKDGQTVSGDTGAWFKHDDGSLYVLLCDGMGSGSLAEQESALAVRLLEQFLRAGVRPENALRTLNSALALRNDEAAGGFTTIDLLRVDLFTGEAGVYKYGAAPTYVKKGYSVSRITGTALPAGLTAGEGVSPDVTRLQLEAGDCVLLVTDGVAGSASDQWVRDRLAAFDGGSPRELAQALIDDSGAQVGAADDRTALVLKLARRNG
;
A
#
# COMPACT_ATOMS: atom_id res chain seq x y z
N GLY A 1 -27.16 -34.08 -38.62
CA GLY A 1 -25.91 -34.14 -37.92
C GLY A 1 -25.97 -33.31 -36.64
N LEU A 2 -25.96 -33.93 -35.50
CA LEU A 2 -25.78 -33.24 -34.19
C LEU A 2 -24.36 -32.68 -34.17
N GLY A 3 -24.23 -31.36 -34.31
CA GLY A 3 -22.95 -30.70 -34.11
C GLY A 3 -22.43 -30.93 -32.73
N ASP A 4 -21.25 -31.52 -32.61
CA ASP A 4 -20.51 -31.64 -31.37
C ASP A 4 -20.26 -30.25 -30.79
N VAL A 5 -20.99 -29.94 -29.73
CA VAL A 5 -20.72 -28.74 -28.91
C VAL A 5 -19.49 -29.09 -28.09
N TYR A 6 -18.31 -28.73 -28.58
CA TYR A 6 -17.08 -28.79 -27.77
C TYR A 6 -17.21 -27.84 -26.59
N LYS A 7 -17.53 -28.37 -25.43
CA LYS A 7 -17.41 -27.63 -24.16
C LYS A 7 -15.91 -27.45 -23.88
N ARG A 8 -15.37 -26.29 -24.17
CA ARG A 8 -14.00 -25.95 -23.79
C ARG A 8 -13.98 -25.70 -22.29
N GLN A 9 -13.45 -26.67 -21.55
CA GLN A 9 -13.26 -26.54 -20.12
C GLN A 9 -11.87 -25.94 -19.89
N VAL A 10 -11.80 -24.75 -19.30
CA VAL A 10 -10.54 -24.13 -18.88
C VAL A 10 -10.37 -24.44 -17.40
N LEU A 11 -9.37 -25.24 -17.07
CA LEU A 11 -8.98 -25.48 -15.69
C LEU A 11 -8.03 -24.35 -15.27
N VAL A 12 -8.42 -23.58 -14.29
CA VAL A 12 -7.60 -22.52 -13.68
C VAL A 12 -7.21 -23.01 -12.28
N GLN A 13 -5.91 -23.02 -12.01
CA GLN A 13 -5.42 -23.29 -10.66
C GLN A 13 -5.86 -22.13 -9.75
N SER A 14 -6.48 -22.46 -8.61
CA SER A 14 -6.80 -21.45 -7.60
C SER A 14 -5.58 -21.17 -6.74
N GLU A 15 -5.39 -19.90 -6.35
CA GLU A 15 -4.30 -19.52 -5.47
C GLU A 15 -4.47 -20.17 -4.08
N PRO A 16 -3.42 -20.77 -3.50
CA PRO A 16 -3.46 -21.38 -2.17
C PRO A 16 -3.59 -20.34 -1.04
N LEU A 17 -3.23 -19.09 -1.34
CA LEU A 17 -3.36 -17.97 -0.42
C LEU A 17 -4.51 -17.07 -0.83
N MET A 18 -5.15 -16.49 0.17
CA MET A 18 -6.11 -15.41 0.02
C MET A 18 -5.75 -14.28 0.98
N ALA A 19 -6.18 -13.08 0.68
CA ALA A 19 -5.94 -11.93 1.51
C ALA A 19 -7.26 -11.29 1.97
N VAL A 20 -7.30 -10.86 3.22
CA VAL A 20 -8.37 -10.06 3.78
C VAL A 20 -7.79 -8.70 4.14
N ALA A 21 -8.36 -7.65 3.56
CA ALA A 21 -7.94 -6.28 3.82
C ALA A 21 -8.92 -5.57 4.76
N GLY A 22 -8.37 -4.71 5.62
CA GLY A 22 -9.12 -3.77 6.44
C GLY A 22 -8.50 -2.40 6.35
N VAL A 23 -9.31 -1.39 6.16
CA VAL A 23 -8.88 0.01 6.04
C VAL A 23 -9.64 0.86 7.04
N ALA A 24 -8.95 1.80 7.67
CA ALA A 24 -9.51 2.92 8.40
C ALA A 24 -8.72 4.18 8.08
N ALA A 25 -9.42 5.29 8.00
CA ALA A 25 -8.81 6.59 7.74
C ALA A 25 -9.55 7.69 8.53
N LYS A 26 -8.80 8.72 8.89
CA LYS A 26 -9.32 9.93 9.48
C LYS A 26 -8.58 11.14 8.93
N LYS A 27 -9.32 12.05 8.32
CA LYS A 27 -8.76 13.27 7.77
C LYS A 27 -8.29 14.22 8.88
N LYS A 28 -7.35 15.07 8.55
CA LYS A 28 -6.88 16.19 9.37
C LYS A 28 -8.03 17.07 9.82
N ASP A 29 -7.99 17.53 11.06
CA ASP A 29 -9.00 18.42 11.59
C ASP A 29 -9.07 19.73 10.79
N GLY A 30 -10.29 20.17 10.47
CA GLY A 30 -10.54 21.37 9.66
C GLY A 30 -10.44 21.19 8.14
N GLN A 31 -10.04 20.01 7.63
CA GLN A 31 -10.04 19.70 6.20
C GLN A 31 -11.34 19.05 5.76
N THR A 32 -11.72 19.29 4.50
CA THR A 32 -12.91 18.66 3.89
C THR A 32 -12.59 17.32 3.23
N VAL A 33 -11.37 17.15 2.75
CA VAL A 33 -10.86 15.96 2.09
C VAL A 33 -9.53 15.53 2.70
N SER A 34 -9.17 14.26 2.54
CA SER A 34 -7.87 13.69 2.95
C SER A 34 -6.87 13.76 1.80
N GLY A 35 -5.61 14.07 2.10
CA GLY A 35 -4.49 13.93 1.18
C GLY A 35 -4.08 12.49 0.92
N ASP A 36 -4.51 11.56 1.78
CA ASP A 36 -4.23 10.13 1.64
C ASP A 36 -5.16 9.46 0.64
N THR A 37 -4.60 8.63 -0.23
CA THR A 37 -5.37 7.78 -1.15
C THR A 37 -4.82 6.36 -1.13
N GLY A 38 -5.70 5.38 -0.99
CA GLY A 38 -5.36 3.96 -1.02
C GLY A 38 -6.17 3.17 -2.04
N ALA A 39 -5.59 2.10 -2.55
CA ALA A 39 -6.27 1.14 -3.41
C ALA A 39 -5.71 -0.27 -3.22
N TRP A 40 -6.51 -1.27 -3.48
CA TRP A 40 -6.04 -2.65 -3.61
C TRP A 40 -6.80 -3.35 -4.72
N PHE A 41 -6.12 -4.20 -5.44
CA PHE A 41 -6.71 -5.01 -6.50
C PHE A 41 -5.89 -6.27 -6.72
N LYS A 42 -6.55 -7.28 -7.24
CA LYS A 42 -5.91 -8.51 -7.69
C LYS A 42 -5.79 -8.49 -9.22
N HIS A 43 -4.63 -8.91 -9.72
CA HIS A 43 -4.38 -9.14 -11.14
C HIS A 43 -4.64 -10.62 -11.50
N ASP A 44 -4.89 -10.90 -12.79
CA ASP A 44 -5.24 -12.25 -13.26
C ASP A 44 -4.10 -13.28 -13.10
N ASP A 45 -2.86 -12.81 -12.97
CA ASP A 45 -1.68 -13.67 -12.69
C ASP A 45 -1.58 -14.11 -11.21
N GLY A 46 -2.55 -13.77 -10.37
CA GLY A 46 -2.55 -14.07 -8.95
C GLY A 46 -1.80 -13.06 -8.09
N SER A 47 -1.23 -11.99 -8.67
CA SER A 47 -0.62 -10.92 -7.89
C SER A 47 -1.70 -10.03 -7.25
N LEU A 48 -1.58 -9.83 -5.94
CA LEU A 48 -2.34 -8.83 -5.19
C LEU A 48 -1.47 -7.57 -5.05
N TYR A 49 -2.03 -6.43 -5.37
CA TYR A 49 -1.42 -5.12 -5.18
C TYR A 49 -2.18 -4.33 -4.13
N VAL A 50 -1.44 -3.66 -3.26
CA VAL A 50 -1.95 -2.73 -2.25
C VAL A 50 -1.13 -1.45 -2.36
N LEU A 51 -1.81 -0.31 -2.51
CA LEU A 51 -1.20 1.00 -2.68
C LEU A 51 -1.69 1.93 -1.57
N LEU A 52 -0.78 2.71 -1.01
CA LEU A 52 -1.07 3.82 -0.13
C LEU A 52 -0.17 4.99 -0.54
N CYS A 53 -0.79 6.11 -0.86
CA CYS A 53 -0.11 7.35 -1.25
C CYS A 53 -0.60 8.48 -0.35
N ASP A 54 0.32 9.32 0.09
CA ASP A 54 0.07 10.53 0.84
C ASP A 54 0.57 11.71 0.03
N GLY A 55 -0.36 12.59 -0.37
CA GLY A 55 -0.07 13.78 -1.15
C GLY A 55 0.50 14.89 -0.26
N MET A 56 1.58 15.51 -0.69
CA MET A 56 2.23 16.55 0.09
C MET A 56 1.35 17.80 0.28
N GLY A 57 1.32 18.26 1.52
CA GLY A 57 0.49 19.38 1.93
C GLY A 57 -0.82 18.91 2.56
N SER A 58 -1.92 19.61 2.27
CA SER A 58 -3.23 19.23 2.81
C SER A 58 -4.36 19.70 1.90
N GLY A 59 -5.53 19.09 2.06
CA GLY A 59 -6.74 19.45 1.32
C GLY A 59 -6.73 18.96 -0.14
N SER A 60 -7.43 19.67 -1.01
CA SER A 60 -7.74 19.19 -2.37
C SER A 60 -6.54 19.02 -3.29
N LEU A 61 -5.46 19.78 -3.09
CA LEU A 61 -4.25 19.59 -3.91
C LEU A 61 -3.54 18.27 -3.54
N ALA A 62 -3.36 18.01 -2.25
CA ALA A 62 -2.76 16.76 -1.78
C ALA A 62 -3.60 15.54 -2.22
N GLU A 63 -4.94 15.62 -2.09
CA GLU A 63 -5.85 14.60 -2.60
C GLU A 63 -5.68 14.34 -4.10
N GLN A 64 -5.61 15.39 -4.92
CA GLN A 64 -5.46 15.24 -6.36
C GLN A 64 -4.15 14.57 -6.75
N GLU A 65 -3.04 14.89 -6.05
CA GLU A 65 -1.73 14.29 -6.31
C GLU A 65 -1.70 12.81 -5.93
N SER A 66 -2.14 12.46 -4.73
CA SER A 66 -2.19 11.07 -4.28
C SER A 66 -3.15 10.22 -5.12
N ALA A 67 -4.33 10.77 -5.45
CA ALA A 67 -5.32 10.09 -6.29
C ALA A 67 -4.82 9.89 -7.73
N LEU A 68 -4.09 10.86 -8.30
CA LEU A 68 -3.48 10.72 -9.61
C LEU A 68 -2.41 9.61 -9.60
N ALA A 69 -1.55 9.60 -8.58
CA ALA A 69 -0.50 8.59 -8.44
C ALA A 69 -1.10 7.19 -8.32
N VAL A 70 -2.09 6.98 -7.46
CA VAL A 70 -2.78 5.70 -7.28
C VAL A 70 -3.42 5.25 -8.59
N ARG A 71 -4.16 6.13 -9.29
CA ARG A 71 -4.83 5.79 -10.54
C ARG A 71 -3.85 5.39 -11.65
N LEU A 72 -2.75 6.12 -11.83
CA LEU A 72 -1.76 5.81 -12.85
C LEU A 72 -1.02 4.50 -12.52
N LEU A 73 -0.63 4.29 -11.26
CA LEU A 73 0.00 3.03 -10.84
C LEU A 73 -0.95 1.85 -11.05
N GLU A 74 -2.22 1.97 -10.66
CA GLU A 74 -3.20 0.93 -10.90
C GLU A 74 -3.32 0.58 -12.38
N GLN A 75 -3.37 1.57 -13.28
CA GLN A 75 -3.43 1.34 -14.72
C GLN A 75 -2.18 0.63 -15.25
N PHE A 76 -0.97 1.06 -14.84
CA PHE A 76 0.27 0.42 -15.26
C PHE A 76 0.36 -1.03 -14.76
N LEU A 77 0.03 -1.26 -13.50
CA LEU A 77 0.11 -2.58 -12.89
C LEU A 77 -0.93 -3.54 -13.49
N ARG A 78 -2.16 -3.06 -13.75
CA ARG A 78 -3.20 -3.84 -14.46
C ARG A 78 -2.82 -4.14 -15.92
N ALA A 79 -2.02 -3.29 -16.55
CA ALA A 79 -1.46 -3.54 -17.88
C ALA A 79 -0.24 -4.49 -17.85
N GLY A 80 0.13 -5.04 -16.69
CA GLY A 80 1.25 -5.97 -16.54
C GLY A 80 2.63 -5.30 -16.51
N VAL A 81 2.71 -3.98 -16.34
CA VAL A 81 3.98 -3.29 -16.15
C VAL A 81 4.56 -3.68 -14.78
N ARG A 82 5.83 -4.07 -14.75
CA ARG A 82 6.51 -4.41 -13.50
C ARG A 82 6.53 -3.23 -12.52
N PRO A 83 6.34 -3.47 -11.21
CA PRO A 83 6.26 -2.41 -10.19
C PRO A 83 7.39 -1.38 -10.26
N GLU A 84 8.63 -1.83 -10.41
CA GLU A 84 9.80 -0.94 -10.47
C GLU A 84 9.73 0.03 -11.66
N ASN A 85 9.26 -0.46 -12.81
CA ASN A 85 9.13 0.35 -14.03
C ASN A 85 7.95 1.33 -13.91
N ALA A 86 6.81 0.84 -13.42
CA ALA A 86 5.63 1.67 -13.18
C ALA A 86 5.95 2.85 -12.24
N LEU A 87 6.63 2.56 -11.14
CA LEU A 87 7.04 3.55 -10.14
C LEU A 87 8.03 4.56 -10.70
N ARG A 88 9.05 4.13 -11.44
CA ARG A 88 10.01 5.05 -12.07
C ARG A 88 9.35 5.94 -13.12
N THR A 89 8.47 5.36 -13.95
CA THR A 89 7.73 6.12 -14.95
C THR A 89 6.84 7.17 -14.29
N LEU A 90 6.13 6.80 -13.22
CA LEU A 90 5.31 7.74 -12.48
C LEU A 90 6.16 8.85 -11.84
N ASN A 91 7.28 8.50 -11.17
CA ASN A 91 8.17 9.49 -10.58
C ASN A 91 8.65 10.52 -11.62
N SER A 92 9.07 10.06 -12.80
CA SER A 92 9.51 10.95 -13.88
C SER A 92 8.38 11.86 -14.38
N ALA A 93 7.18 11.30 -14.53
CA ALA A 93 6.01 12.08 -14.99
C ALA A 93 5.61 13.16 -13.97
N LEU A 94 5.63 12.83 -12.67
CA LEU A 94 5.32 13.79 -11.61
C LEU A 94 6.40 14.88 -11.53
N ALA A 95 7.69 14.53 -11.62
CA ALA A 95 8.78 15.49 -11.57
C ALA A 95 8.74 16.48 -12.73
N LEU A 96 8.48 16.02 -13.97
CA LEU A 96 8.32 16.91 -15.13
C LEU A 96 7.15 17.89 -14.94
N ARG A 97 6.07 17.45 -14.31
CA ARG A 97 4.92 18.32 -14.03
C ARG A 97 5.22 19.37 -12.97
N ASN A 98 6.09 19.05 -12.01
CA ASN A 98 6.50 19.98 -10.96
C ASN A 98 7.37 21.11 -11.48
N ASP A 99 8.16 20.90 -12.52
CA ASP A 99 8.97 21.96 -13.15
C ASP A 99 8.12 23.04 -13.84
N GLU A 100 6.87 22.71 -14.22
CA GLU A 100 5.95 23.60 -14.94
C GLU A 100 4.95 24.33 -14.05
N ALA A 101 4.65 23.80 -12.88
CA ALA A 101 3.69 24.36 -11.92
C ALA A 101 4.19 24.08 -10.52
N ALA A 102 3.83 24.92 -9.53
CA ALA A 102 4.07 24.60 -8.11
C ALA A 102 3.30 23.29 -7.74
N GLY A 103 3.70 22.19 -8.36
CA GLY A 103 3.04 20.90 -8.35
C GLY A 103 3.44 20.08 -7.13
N GLY A 104 2.60 19.12 -6.83
CA GLY A 104 2.75 18.24 -5.69
C GLY A 104 3.66 17.06 -5.98
N PHE A 105 4.28 16.60 -4.96
CA PHE A 105 4.89 15.28 -4.89
C PHE A 105 4.11 14.44 -3.86
N THR A 106 4.25 13.14 -3.96
CA THR A 106 3.49 12.22 -3.10
C THR A 106 4.40 11.11 -2.60
N THR A 107 4.13 10.66 -1.39
CA THR A 107 4.71 9.41 -0.93
C THR A 107 4.03 8.24 -1.64
N ILE A 108 4.73 7.12 -1.79
CA ILE A 108 4.16 5.90 -2.34
C ILE A 108 4.64 4.72 -1.52
N ASP A 109 3.69 3.97 -0.98
CA ASP A 109 3.90 2.64 -0.39
C ASP A 109 3.13 1.61 -1.23
N LEU A 110 3.85 0.76 -1.93
CA LEU A 110 3.27 -0.29 -2.77
C LEU A 110 3.70 -1.66 -2.23
N LEU A 111 2.73 -2.48 -1.88
CA LEU A 111 2.92 -3.90 -1.59
C LEU A 111 2.41 -4.73 -2.78
N ARG A 112 3.24 -5.63 -3.30
CA ARG A 112 2.84 -6.73 -4.19
C ARG A 112 2.97 -8.05 -3.46
N VAL A 113 1.97 -8.91 -3.57
CA VAL A 113 2.01 -10.29 -3.04
C VAL A 113 1.59 -11.26 -4.15
N ASP A 114 2.41 -12.23 -4.44
CA ASP A 114 2.05 -13.37 -5.26
C ASP A 114 1.26 -14.38 -4.40
N LEU A 115 -0.02 -14.56 -4.71
CA LEU A 115 -0.91 -15.42 -3.92
C LEU A 115 -0.69 -16.93 -4.19
N PHE A 116 0.10 -17.29 -5.21
CA PHE A 116 0.50 -18.69 -5.43
C PHE A 116 1.69 -19.09 -4.56
N THR A 117 2.67 -18.18 -4.44
CA THR A 117 3.95 -18.49 -3.79
C THR A 117 4.12 -17.84 -2.43
N GLY A 118 3.43 -16.73 -2.18
CA GLY A 118 3.64 -15.87 -1.01
C GLY A 118 4.86 -14.95 -1.16
N GLU A 119 5.56 -14.97 -2.31
CA GLU A 119 6.60 -13.98 -2.57
C GLU A 119 6.01 -12.57 -2.58
N ALA A 120 6.63 -11.66 -1.86
CA ALA A 120 6.14 -10.29 -1.75
C ALA A 120 7.26 -9.26 -1.92
N GLY A 121 6.88 -8.07 -2.37
CA GLY A 121 7.75 -6.92 -2.49
C GLY A 121 7.07 -5.68 -1.93
N VAL A 122 7.80 -4.94 -1.09
CA VAL A 122 7.42 -3.61 -0.62
C VAL A 122 8.29 -2.59 -1.34
N TYR A 123 7.66 -1.62 -1.97
CA TYR A 123 8.30 -0.59 -2.78
C TYR A 123 7.94 0.78 -2.21
N LYS A 124 8.93 1.62 -1.93
CA LYS A 124 8.71 2.89 -1.23
C LYS A 124 9.34 4.08 -1.94
N TYR A 125 8.58 5.16 -2.02
CA TYR A 125 9.05 6.51 -2.29
C TYR A 125 8.61 7.41 -1.14
N GLY A 126 9.51 7.79 -0.23
CA GLY A 126 9.27 8.72 0.88
C GLY A 126 8.18 8.29 1.87
N ALA A 127 7.67 7.08 1.77
CA ALA A 127 6.53 6.63 2.56
C ALA A 127 6.90 6.26 4.00
N ALA A 128 5.94 6.43 4.89
CA ALA A 128 6.00 5.99 6.29
C ALA A 128 6.33 4.49 6.41
N PRO A 129 6.76 4.00 7.57
CA PRO A 129 7.12 2.60 7.73
C PRO A 129 6.00 1.63 7.39
N THR A 130 6.33 0.51 6.76
CA THR A 130 5.45 -0.66 6.60
C THR A 130 5.84 -1.69 7.64
N TYR A 131 4.87 -2.31 8.28
CA TYR A 131 5.10 -3.32 9.32
C TYR A 131 4.65 -4.69 8.85
N VAL A 132 5.45 -5.70 9.15
CA VAL A 132 5.15 -7.11 8.82
C VAL A 132 5.16 -7.92 10.09
N LYS A 133 4.02 -8.53 10.41
CA LYS A 133 3.87 -9.45 11.53
C LYS A 133 3.96 -10.88 11.01
N LYS A 134 4.87 -11.66 11.61
CA LYS A 134 5.01 -13.11 11.45
C LYS A 134 5.00 -13.78 12.82
N GLY A 135 3.97 -14.56 13.07
CA GLY A 135 3.75 -15.07 14.43
C GLY A 135 3.65 -13.94 15.44
N TYR A 136 4.55 -13.90 16.41
CA TYR A 136 4.64 -12.82 17.42
C TYR A 136 5.66 -11.74 17.08
N SER A 137 6.45 -11.92 16.03
CA SER A 137 7.47 -10.95 15.61
C SER A 137 6.87 -9.90 14.69
N VAL A 138 7.23 -8.64 14.94
CA VAL A 138 6.88 -7.52 14.06
C VAL A 138 8.17 -6.86 13.58
N SER A 139 8.39 -6.92 12.27
CA SER A 139 9.47 -6.20 11.59
C SER A 139 8.97 -4.89 10.99
N ARG A 140 9.88 -3.92 10.86
CA ARG A 140 9.65 -2.59 10.31
C ARG A 140 10.45 -2.42 9.03
N ILE A 141 9.79 -2.06 7.94
CA ILE A 141 10.39 -1.78 6.64
C ILE A 141 10.34 -0.27 6.40
N THR A 142 11.49 0.33 6.20
CA THR A 142 11.64 1.75 5.86
C THR A 142 12.38 1.91 4.57
N GLY A 143 12.23 3.07 3.93
CA GLY A 143 13.00 3.48 2.78
C GLY A 143 13.79 4.76 3.06
N THR A 144 14.68 5.09 2.15
CA THR A 144 15.49 6.31 2.10
C THR A 144 15.21 7.14 0.85
N ALA A 145 14.49 6.56 -0.12
CA ALA A 145 14.09 7.25 -1.33
C ALA A 145 13.19 8.44 -1.00
N LEU A 146 13.39 9.54 -1.72
CA LEU A 146 12.56 10.73 -1.59
C LEU A 146 11.13 10.47 -2.12
N PRO A 147 10.14 11.28 -1.73
CA PRO A 147 8.80 11.22 -2.32
C PRO A 147 8.83 11.32 -3.84
N ALA A 148 7.91 10.62 -4.49
CA ALA A 148 7.80 10.61 -5.94
C ALA A 148 7.44 11.99 -6.48
N GLY A 149 8.12 12.41 -7.53
CA GLY A 149 7.97 13.71 -8.15
C GLY A 149 8.88 14.80 -7.57
N LEU A 150 9.55 14.56 -6.44
CA LEU A 150 10.44 15.56 -5.84
C LEU A 150 11.75 15.74 -6.65
N THR A 151 12.25 14.65 -7.22
CA THR A 151 13.45 14.68 -8.05
C THR A 151 13.27 13.82 -9.31
N ALA A 152 13.82 14.31 -10.44
CA ALA A 152 13.93 13.55 -11.68
C ALA A 152 15.40 13.18 -11.93
N GLY A 153 15.64 12.15 -12.71
CA GLY A 153 16.98 11.82 -13.20
C GLY A 153 17.28 10.32 -13.26
N GLU A 154 18.38 9.99 -13.92
CA GLU A 154 18.91 8.63 -13.94
C GLU A 154 19.37 8.24 -12.52
N GLY A 155 18.89 7.08 -12.05
CA GLY A 155 19.22 6.56 -10.72
C GLY A 155 18.17 6.80 -9.64
N VAL A 156 17.15 7.61 -9.88
CA VAL A 156 16.02 7.73 -8.94
C VAL A 156 15.14 6.49 -9.05
N SER A 157 15.15 5.67 -8.03
CA SER A 157 14.40 4.41 -7.96
C SER A 157 13.75 4.25 -6.58
N PRO A 158 12.64 3.50 -6.49
CA PRO A 158 12.07 3.19 -5.19
C PRO A 158 13.00 2.30 -4.37
N ASP A 159 12.94 2.42 -3.05
CA ASP A 159 13.48 1.37 -2.19
C ASP A 159 12.63 0.10 -2.35
N VAL A 160 13.30 -1.04 -2.42
CA VAL A 160 12.63 -2.34 -2.63
C VAL A 160 13.07 -3.31 -1.55
N THR A 161 12.12 -3.83 -0.79
CA THR A 161 12.33 -4.93 0.17
C THR A 161 11.55 -6.15 -0.29
N ARG A 162 12.24 -7.27 -0.51
CA ARG A 162 11.62 -8.55 -0.85
C ARG A 162 11.46 -9.40 0.40
N LEU A 163 10.34 -10.09 0.50
CA LEU A 163 10.03 -10.94 1.64
C LEU A 163 9.16 -12.12 1.20
N GLN A 164 9.10 -13.13 2.03
CA GLN A 164 8.23 -14.28 1.89
C GLN A 164 7.11 -14.16 2.92
N LEU A 165 5.85 -14.23 2.49
CA LEU A 165 4.68 -14.22 3.37
C LEU A 165 4.00 -15.58 3.36
N GLU A 166 3.36 -15.91 4.48
CA GLU A 166 2.64 -17.16 4.67
C GLU A 166 1.22 -16.88 5.23
N ALA A 167 0.39 -17.91 5.20
CA ALA A 167 -0.92 -17.81 5.84
C ALA A 167 -0.78 -17.56 7.34
N GLY A 168 -1.48 -16.55 7.83
CA GLY A 168 -1.40 -16.04 9.21
C GLY A 168 -0.58 -14.77 9.33
N ASP A 169 0.29 -14.45 8.35
CA ASP A 169 1.05 -13.21 8.35
C ASP A 169 0.16 -11.99 8.08
N CYS A 170 0.56 -10.86 8.65
CA CYS A 170 -0.11 -9.58 8.42
C CYS A 170 0.89 -8.52 7.96
N VAL A 171 0.44 -7.67 7.03
CA VAL A 171 1.17 -6.47 6.61
C VAL A 171 0.32 -5.25 6.92
N LEU A 172 0.94 -4.25 7.52
CA LEU A 172 0.31 -2.97 7.85
C LEU A 172 1.05 -1.85 7.09
N LEU A 173 0.33 -1.15 6.23
CA LEU A 173 0.75 0.10 5.61
C LEU A 173 0.07 1.25 6.35
N VAL A 174 0.81 2.33 6.59
CA VAL A 174 0.30 3.52 7.27
C VAL A 174 0.83 4.78 6.62
N THR A 175 0.12 5.90 6.81
CA THR A 175 0.66 7.24 6.51
C THR A 175 1.37 7.82 7.74
N ASP A 176 2.14 8.87 7.56
CA ASP A 176 2.97 9.46 8.61
C ASP A 176 2.16 10.06 9.76
N GLY A 177 0.91 10.47 9.50
CA GLY A 177 -0.05 10.85 10.55
C GLY A 177 -0.37 9.70 11.55
N VAL A 178 -0.06 8.45 11.19
CA VAL A 178 -0.14 7.30 12.11
C VAL A 178 1.22 6.98 12.71
N ALA A 179 2.29 6.94 11.92
CA ALA A 179 3.61 6.47 12.35
C ALA A 179 4.78 7.18 11.65
N GLY A 180 4.74 8.50 11.59
CA GLY A 180 5.81 9.33 11.02
C GLY A 180 6.95 9.66 12.00
N SER A 181 6.76 9.46 13.30
CA SER A 181 7.74 9.82 14.32
C SER A 181 8.72 8.68 14.66
N ALA A 182 9.80 9.02 15.37
CA ALA A 182 10.81 8.05 15.82
C ALA A 182 10.27 6.99 16.79
N SER A 183 9.15 7.27 17.47
CA SER A 183 8.54 6.37 18.46
C SER A 183 7.27 5.72 17.90
N ASP A 184 7.45 4.58 17.23
CA ASP A 184 6.36 3.76 16.67
C ASP A 184 6.16 2.43 17.44
N GLN A 185 6.70 2.34 18.67
CA GLN A 185 6.62 1.11 19.48
C GLN A 185 5.17 0.70 19.73
N TRP A 186 4.29 1.67 19.96
CA TRP A 186 2.87 1.42 20.17
C TRP A 186 2.18 0.74 18.96
N VAL A 187 2.58 1.09 17.72
CA VAL A 187 2.09 0.44 16.50
C VAL A 187 2.53 -1.02 16.48
N ARG A 188 3.81 -1.28 16.79
CA ARG A 188 4.37 -2.64 16.82
C ARG A 188 3.71 -3.48 17.91
N ASP A 189 3.49 -2.92 19.08
CA ASP A 189 2.82 -3.61 20.20
C ASP A 189 1.37 -3.94 19.85
N ARG A 190 0.65 -3.00 19.23
CA ARG A 190 -0.73 -3.22 18.77
C ARG A 190 -0.80 -4.31 17.69
N LEU A 191 0.10 -4.29 16.72
CA LEU A 191 0.16 -5.30 15.68
C LEU A 191 0.61 -6.66 16.24
N ALA A 192 1.56 -6.70 17.18
CA ALA A 192 1.99 -7.93 17.84
C ALA A 192 0.85 -8.60 18.61
N ALA A 193 0.01 -7.81 19.27
CA ALA A 193 -1.15 -8.29 20.02
C ALA A 193 -2.33 -8.75 19.11
N PHE A 194 -2.30 -8.46 17.82
CA PHE A 194 -3.35 -8.88 16.90
C PHE A 194 -3.37 -10.40 16.73
N ASP A 195 -4.42 -11.05 17.17
CA ASP A 195 -4.60 -12.50 17.19
C ASP A 195 -5.15 -13.09 15.87
N GLY A 196 -5.30 -12.25 14.84
CA GLY A 196 -5.84 -12.64 13.54
C GLY A 196 -7.36 -12.44 13.40
N GLY A 197 -7.97 -11.66 14.27
CA GLY A 197 -9.36 -11.21 14.16
C GLY A 197 -9.64 -10.35 12.91
N SER A 198 -10.44 -9.33 13.03
CA SER A 198 -10.82 -8.44 11.92
C SER A 198 -9.69 -7.44 11.58
N PRO A 199 -9.11 -7.47 10.36
CA PRO A 199 -8.16 -6.44 9.92
C PRO A 199 -8.73 -5.02 9.97
N ARG A 200 -10.04 -4.86 9.74
CA ARG A 200 -10.71 -3.57 9.81
C ARG A 200 -10.78 -3.03 11.24
N GLU A 201 -11.05 -3.89 12.23
CA GLU A 201 -11.06 -3.48 13.63
C GLU A 201 -9.66 -3.07 14.10
N LEU A 202 -8.63 -3.80 13.67
CA LEU A 202 -7.26 -3.41 13.94
C LEU A 202 -6.91 -2.06 13.31
N ALA A 203 -7.26 -1.86 12.03
CA ALA A 203 -7.04 -0.59 11.35
C ALA A 203 -7.74 0.58 12.08
N GLN A 204 -9.00 0.38 12.51
CA GLN A 204 -9.74 1.39 13.25
C GLN A 204 -9.09 1.70 14.60
N ALA A 205 -8.68 0.68 15.34
CA ALA A 205 -8.01 0.86 16.63
C ALA A 205 -6.68 1.64 16.48
N LEU A 206 -5.91 1.39 15.42
CA LEU A 206 -4.68 2.14 15.12
C LEU A 206 -4.99 3.62 14.84
N ILE A 207 -6.05 3.93 14.11
CA ILE A 207 -6.48 5.32 13.85
C ILE A 207 -6.93 6.01 15.13
N ASP A 208 -7.68 5.33 15.98
CA ASP A 208 -8.16 5.89 17.25
C ASP A 208 -6.99 6.17 18.20
N ASP A 209 -6.06 5.22 18.34
CA ASP A 209 -4.87 5.35 19.19
C ASP A 209 -3.92 6.45 18.64
N SER A 210 -3.76 6.60 17.34
CA SER A 210 -2.84 7.55 16.73
C SER A 210 -3.13 9.00 17.12
N GLY A 211 -4.39 9.34 17.36
CA GLY A 211 -4.80 10.65 17.82
C GLY A 211 -4.20 11.04 19.19
N ALA A 212 -4.01 10.07 20.07
CA ALA A 212 -3.39 10.28 21.37
C ALA A 212 -1.85 10.22 21.32
N GLN A 213 -1.28 9.44 20.40
CA GLN A 213 0.16 9.19 20.28
C GLN A 213 0.89 10.22 19.42
N VAL A 214 0.30 10.64 18.31
CA VAL A 214 0.93 11.51 17.29
C VAL A 214 0.22 12.87 17.21
N GLY A 215 -1.06 12.94 17.59
CA GLY A 215 -1.91 14.12 17.48
C GLY A 215 -2.78 14.10 16.21
N ALA A 216 -3.56 15.18 16.02
CA ALA A 216 -4.51 15.31 14.91
C ALA A 216 -4.01 16.27 13.81
N ALA A 217 -2.68 16.48 13.74
CA ALA A 217 -2.07 17.49 12.87
C ALA A 217 -2.04 17.08 11.40
N ASP A 218 -2.31 15.79 11.07
CA ASP A 218 -2.26 15.29 9.69
C ASP A 218 -3.37 14.27 9.40
N ASP A 219 -3.54 13.96 8.10
CA ASP A 219 -4.36 12.84 7.65
C ASP A 219 -3.78 11.53 8.16
N ARG A 220 -4.63 10.58 8.48
CA ARG A 220 -4.24 9.30 9.10
C ARG A 220 -4.91 8.16 8.40
N THR A 221 -4.13 7.28 7.82
CA THR A 221 -4.64 6.09 7.15
C THR A 221 -3.87 4.86 7.61
N ALA A 222 -4.59 3.80 7.94
CA ALA A 222 -4.05 2.48 8.24
C ALA A 222 -4.73 1.44 7.36
N LEU A 223 -3.92 0.63 6.67
CA LEU A 223 -4.36 -0.48 5.83
C LEU A 223 -3.71 -1.77 6.33
N VAL A 224 -4.52 -2.69 6.82
CA VAL A 224 -4.10 -3.99 7.32
C VAL A 224 -4.44 -5.05 6.29
N LEU A 225 -3.46 -5.83 5.86
CA LEU A 225 -3.63 -7.00 5.01
C LEU A 225 -3.28 -8.24 5.81
N LYS A 226 -4.22 -9.19 5.93
CA LYS A 226 -4.00 -10.49 6.55
C LYS A 226 -4.05 -11.57 5.47
N LEU A 227 -3.02 -12.42 5.42
CA LEU A 227 -3.01 -13.60 4.57
C LEU A 227 -3.66 -14.79 5.28
N ALA A 228 -4.40 -15.58 4.53
CA ALA A 228 -5.02 -16.80 5.00
C ALA A 228 -4.88 -17.91 3.93
N ARG A 229 -5.00 -19.15 4.33
CA ARG A 229 -5.14 -20.26 3.37
C ARG A 229 -6.53 -20.19 2.76
N ARG A 230 -6.61 -20.40 1.46
CA ARG A 230 -7.89 -20.65 0.80
C ARG A 230 -8.32 -22.07 1.17
N ASN A 231 -9.45 -22.21 1.86
CA ASN A 231 -10.08 -23.51 2.05
C ASN A 231 -10.60 -23.98 0.69
N GLY A 232 -10.21 -25.17 0.26
CA GLY A 232 -10.63 -25.79 -0.99
C GLY A 232 -12.13 -26.14 -0.99
#